data_eb74b63760453181904a4a6877cc59dd
#
_entry.id   eb74b63760453181904a4a6877cc59dd
#
_cell.length_a   1.000
_cell.length_b   1.000
_cell.length_c   1.000
_cell.angle_alpha   90.00
_cell.angle_beta   90.00
_cell.angle_gamma   90.00
#
_symmetry.space_group_name_H-M   'P 1'
#
loop_
_entity.id
_entity.type
_entity.pdbx_description
1 polymer ?
#
loop_
_entity_poly.entity_id
_entity_poly.type
_entity_poly.pdbx_seq_one_letter_code
_entity_poly.pdbx_strand_id
1 'polypeptide(L)'
;MKKWDELGNREELINGEVQKQYEQIFKAMPTPTYITYGNVDRPEFWPNFKKEGMTVLDGQVVEIGGLKFGFVGGGLKTPYRTPYEITDEEFQKNVDALGPVDVLCSHIPPAIADITFDVVARRFERGSIALLEYIKKYQPKYSFFGHVHQPLASRTRVGKTECVNVGHFRATKRPFVLDL
;
A
#
# COMPACT_ATOMS: atom_id res chain seq x y z
N MET A 1 7.47 -8.34 26.81
CA MET A 1 8.76 -8.06 26.18
C MET A 1 9.84 -9.09 26.52
N LYS A 2 9.99 -9.56 27.78
CA LYS A 2 11.02 -10.54 28.17
C LYS A 2 11.00 -11.90 27.44
N LYS A 3 9.88 -12.35 26.93
CA LYS A 3 9.72 -13.68 26.30
C LYS A 3 10.35 -13.81 24.90
N TRP A 4 10.64 -12.71 24.23
CA TRP A 4 11.20 -12.71 22.86
C TRP A 4 12.74 -12.66 22.84
N ASP A 5 13.35 -12.11 23.90
CA ASP A 5 14.81 -12.03 24.02
C ASP A 5 15.45 -13.37 24.46
N GLU A 6 14.63 -14.29 25.00
CA GLU A 6 15.05 -15.64 25.41
C GLU A 6 15.00 -16.67 24.25
N LEU A 7 14.40 -16.33 23.11
CA LEU A 7 14.27 -17.20 21.95
C LEU A 7 15.39 -16.85 20.96
N GLY A 8 16.47 -17.55 20.98
CA GLY A 8 17.74 -17.31 20.31
C GLY A 8 17.72 -17.11 18.77
N ASN A 9 16.55 -16.99 18.12
CA ASN A 9 16.43 -16.65 16.71
C ASN A 9 15.13 -15.88 16.41
N ARG A 10 15.07 -14.66 16.92
CA ARG A 10 13.90 -13.78 16.80
C ARG A 10 13.45 -13.54 15.36
N GLU A 11 14.41 -13.36 14.45
CA GLU A 11 14.09 -13.07 13.04
C GLU A 11 13.43 -14.27 12.35
N GLU A 12 13.94 -15.47 12.58
CA GLU A 12 13.39 -16.69 12.01
C GLU A 12 11.96 -16.97 12.51
N LEU A 13 11.70 -16.72 13.79
CA LEU A 13 10.36 -16.85 14.37
C LEU A 13 9.38 -15.84 13.76
N ILE A 14 9.79 -14.58 13.60
CA ILE A 14 8.98 -13.54 12.97
C ILE A 14 8.70 -13.94 11.52
N ASN A 15 9.72 -14.34 10.76
CA ASN A 15 9.57 -14.76 9.38
C ASN A 15 8.64 -15.97 9.23
N GLY A 16 8.73 -16.95 10.13
CA GLY A 16 7.83 -18.10 10.17
C GLY A 16 6.37 -17.70 10.39
N GLU A 17 6.10 -16.78 11.32
CA GLU A 17 4.74 -16.30 11.58
C GLU A 17 4.21 -15.44 10.42
N VAL A 18 5.05 -14.61 9.79
CA VAL A 18 4.68 -13.84 8.59
C VAL A 18 4.32 -14.78 7.43
N GLN A 19 5.11 -15.82 7.18
CA GLN A 19 4.83 -16.79 6.12
C GLN A 19 3.52 -17.54 6.35
N LYS A 20 3.23 -17.97 7.58
CA LYS A 20 1.92 -18.59 7.92
C LYS A 20 0.75 -17.65 7.63
N GLN A 21 0.90 -16.35 7.91
CA GLN A 21 -0.13 -15.36 7.57
C GLN A 21 -0.28 -15.21 6.06
N TYR A 22 0.81 -15.17 5.30
CA TYR A 22 0.75 -15.09 3.83
C TYR A 22 0.08 -16.34 3.23
N GLU A 23 0.36 -17.53 3.71
CA GLU A 23 -0.32 -18.75 3.26
C GLU A 23 -1.84 -18.61 3.36
N GLN A 24 -2.34 -18.12 4.50
CA GLN A 24 -3.78 -17.92 4.72
C GLN A 24 -4.36 -16.83 3.81
N ILE A 25 -3.65 -15.68 3.70
CA ILE A 25 -4.09 -14.54 2.89
C ILE A 25 -4.14 -14.93 1.42
N PHE A 26 -3.06 -15.47 0.87
CA PHE A 26 -2.97 -15.83 -0.55
C PHE A 26 -3.95 -16.96 -0.91
N LYS A 27 -4.20 -17.90 0.01
CA LYS A 27 -5.22 -18.93 -0.17
C LYS A 27 -6.62 -18.34 -0.31
N ALA A 28 -6.94 -17.30 0.47
CA ALA A 28 -8.26 -16.66 0.48
C ALA A 28 -8.47 -15.67 -0.67
N MET A 29 -7.40 -15.12 -1.26
CA MET A 29 -7.52 -14.16 -2.36
C MET A 29 -8.13 -14.80 -3.61
N PRO A 30 -9.08 -14.12 -4.28
CA PRO A 30 -9.62 -14.56 -5.57
C PRO A 30 -8.57 -14.38 -6.69
N THR A 31 -8.89 -14.87 -7.89
CA THR A 31 -8.13 -14.61 -9.13
C THR A 31 -9.08 -14.12 -10.22
N PRO A 32 -8.69 -13.17 -11.06
CA PRO A 32 -7.38 -12.48 -11.05
C PRO A 32 -7.24 -11.52 -9.86
N THR A 33 -6.01 -11.37 -9.36
CA THR A 33 -5.67 -10.40 -8.30
C THR A 33 -4.39 -9.65 -8.67
N TYR A 34 -4.40 -8.34 -8.51
CA TYR A 34 -3.26 -7.44 -8.67
C TYR A 34 -2.84 -6.94 -7.29
N ILE A 35 -1.55 -7.09 -6.97
CA ILE A 35 -1.04 -6.90 -5.61
C ILE A 35 0.11 -5.89 -5.64
N THR A 36 0.10 -4.96 -4.70
CA THR A 36 1.29 -4.21 -4.32
C THR A 36 1.54 -4.38 -2.81
N TYR A 37 2.71 -4.01 -2.33
CA TYR A 37 3.11 -4.25 -0.95
C TYR A 37 3.14 -2.95 -0.14
N GLY A 38 2.97 -3.08 1.18
CA GLY A 38 3.15 -2.02 2.15
C GLY A 38 4.55 -1.99 2.75
N ASN A 39 4.79 -1.01 3.61
CA ASN A 39 6.08 -0.81 4.27
C ASN A 39 6.48 -1.93 5.25
N VAL A 40 5.53 -2.72 5.74
CA VAL A 40 5.76 -3.83 6.67
C VAL A 40 5.74 -5.21 6.01
N ASP A 41 5.37 -5.27 4.73
CA ASP A 41 5.32 -6.52 3.98
C ASP A 41 6.72 -7.07 3.68
N ARG A 42 6.76 -8.35 3.34
CA ARG A 42 7.96 -9.07 2.90
C ARG A 42 7.67 -9.77 1.57
N PRO A 43 7.60 -9.01 0.46
CA PRO A 43 7.25 -9.54 -0.85
C PRO A 43 8.24 -10.58 -1.38
N GLU A 44 9.46 -10.67 -0.83
CA GLU A 44 10.42 -11.74 -1.11
C GLU A 44 9.89 -13.15 -0.78
N PHE A 45 8.93 -13.25 0.13
CA PHE A 45 8.28 -14.54 0.46
C PHE A 45 7.10 -14.88 -0.44
N TRP A 46 6.52 -13.92 -1.15
CA TRP A 46 5.28 -14.08 -1.90
C TRP A 46 5.35 -15.10 -3.05
N PRO A 47 6.49 -15.30 -3.74
CA PRO A 47 6.60 -16.34 -4.74
C PRO A 47 6.21 -17.74 -4.25
N ASN A 48 6.39 -18.02 -2.94
CA ASN A 48 6.05 -19.32 -2.33
C ASN A 48 4.53 -19.53 -2.18
N PHE A 49 3.73 -18.47 -2.23
CA PHE A 49 2.29 -18.49 -1.94
C PHE A 49 1.44 -18.02 -3.12
N LYS A 50 2.05 -17.31 -4.06
CA LYS A 50 1.36 -16.72 -5.22
C LYS A 50 0.78 -17.81 -6.10
N LYS A 51 -0.53 -17.70 -6.39
CA LYS A 51 -1.24 -18.58 -7.33
C LYS A 51 -1.20 -18.03 -8.76
N GLU A 52 -1.51 -18.89 -9.73
CA GLU A 52 -1.80 -18.45 -11.10
C GLU A 52 -2.91 -17.39 -11.11
N GLY A 53 -2.77 -16.38 -11.96
CA GLY A 53 -3.69 -15.22 -12.00
C GLY A 53 -3.42 -14.14 -10.95
N MET A 54 -2.35 -14.26 -10.14
CA MET A 54 -1.90 -13.21 -9.24
C MET A 54 -0.68 -12.48 -9.80
N THR A 55 -0.75 -11.16 -9.89
CA THR A 55 0.33 -10.30 -10.40
C THR A 55 0.77 -9.31 -9.35
N VAL A 56 2.06 -9.30 -9.04
CA VAL A 56 2.68 -8.29 -8.13
C VAL A 56 3.21 -7.15 -8.98
N LEU A 57 2.85 -5.92 -8.61
CA LEU A 57 3.14 -4.70 -9.36
C LEU A 57 3.73 -3.62 -8.44
N ASP A 58 4.81 -2.97 -8.91
CA ASP A 58 5.41 -1.80 -8.28
C ASP A 58 6.09 -0.94 -9.34
N GLY A 59 5.75 0.34 -9.44
CA GLY A 59 6.17 1.23 -10.52
C GLY A 59 5.68 0.76 -11.90
N GLN A 60 4.57 0.04 -11.96
CA GLN A 60 4.06 -0.60 -13.17
C GLN A 60 2.58 -0.29 -13.39
N VAL A 61 2.17 -0.40 -14.66
CA VAL A 61 0.79 -0.17 -15.11
C VAL A 61 0.22 -1.46 -15.70
N VAL A 62 -1.04 -1.72 -15.42
CA VAL A 62 -1.83 -2.80 -16.02
C VAL A 62 -3.16 -2.26 -16.49
N GLU A 63 -3.68 -2.80 -17.59
CA GLU A 63 -5.04 -2.50 -18.06
C GLU A 63 -6.04 -3.51 -17.48
N ILE A 64 -7.09 -2.99 -16.84
CA ILE A 64 -8.16 -3.80 -16.24
C ILE A 64 -9.48 -3.19 -16.68
N GLY A 65 -10.29 -3.95 -17.41
CA GLY A 65 -11.61 -3.47 -17.88
C GLY A 65 -11.54 -2.22 -18.75
N GLY A 66 -10.48 -2.03 -19.52
CA GLY A 66 -10.28 -0.85 -20.39
C GLY A 66 -9.75 0.39 -19.65
N LEU A 67 -9.45 0.30 -18.35
CA LEU A 67 -8.83 1.36 -17.55
C LEU A 67 -7.39 1.02 -17.20
N LYS A 68 -6.52 2.03 -17.19
CA LYS A 68 -5.12 1.91 -16.77
C LYS A 68 -5.00 2.07 -15.26
N PHE A 69 -4.49 1.04 -14.59
CA PHE A 69 -4.19 1.03 -13.18
C PHE A 69 -2.68 1.11 -12.96
N GLY A 70 -2.21 2.13 -12.25
CA GLY A 70 -0.80 2.25 -11.84
C GLY A 70 -0.63 1.84 -10.39
N PHE A 71 0.43 1.07 -10.09
CA PHE A 71 0.70 0.54 -8.76
C PHE A 71 2.05 1.03 -8.25
N VAL A 72 2.08 1.50 -6.98
CA VAL A 72 3.30 1.89 -6.26
C VAL A 72 3.28 1.29 -4.86
N GLY A 73 4.23 0.42 -4.58
CA GLY A 73 4.39 -0.26 -3.31
C GLY A 73 5.32 0.47 -2.32
N GLY A 74 5.50 -0.18 -1.17
CA GLY A 74 6.40 0.27 -0.13
C GLY A 74 5.92 1.48 0.68
N GLY A 75 6.79 1.96 1.53
CA GLY A 75 6.62 3.18 2.31
C GLY A 75 7.86 4.05 2.28
N LEU A 76 7.74 5.31 2.69
CA LEU A 76 8.87 6.22 2.84
C LEU A 76 9.61 5.97 4.16
N LYS A 77 10.92 6.21 4.17
CA LYS A 77 11.77 6.03 5.36
C LYS A 77 11.22 6.77 6.58
N THR A 78 11.12 6.05 7.68
CA THR A 78 10.72 6.54 8.99
C THR A 78 11.73 6.13 10.05
N PRO A 79 11.68 6.69 11.27
CA PRO A 79 12.49 6.23 12.39
C PRO A 79 12.24 4.75 12.76
N TYR A 80 11.10 4.17 12.34
CA TYR A 80 10.71 2.79 12.65
C TYR A 80 11.47 1.74 11.84
N ARG A 81 12.03 2.10 10.67
CA ARG A 81 12.82 1.24 9.80
C ARG A 81 12.11 -0.09 9.48
N THR A 82 10.88 0.01 9.00
CA THR A 82 10.13 -1.18 8.57
C THR A 82 10.75 -1.80 7.31
N PRO A 83 10.51 -3.09 7.03
CA PRO A 83 11.25 -3.85 6.00
C PRO A 83 11.27 -3.21 4.61
N TYR A 84 10.16 -2.61 4.17
CA TYR A 84 10.01 -2.05 2.83
C TYR A 84 9.78 -0.54 2.84
N GLU A 85 10.61 0.16 3.62
CA GLU A 85 10.79 1.60 3.52
C GLU A 85 11.90 1.92 2.52
N ILE A 86 11.57 2.69 1.49
CA ILE A 86 12.50 3.15 0.45
C ILE A 86 12.74 4.65 0.55
N THR A 87 13.76 5.17 -0.15
CA THR A 87 14.05 6.61 -0.16
C THR A 87 12.98 7.39 -0.93
N ASP A 88 12.88 8.70 -0.69
CA ASP A 88 11.97 9.56 -1.45
C ASP A 88 12.32 9.53 -2.95
N GLU A 89 13.61 9.45 -3.30
CA GLU A 89 14.09 9.39 -4.68
C GLU A 89 13.68 8.07 -5.36
N GLU A 90 13.81 6.94 -4.67
CA GLU A 90 13.37 5.63 -5.18
C GLU A 90 11.86 5.60 -5.37
N PHE A 91 11.11 6.13 -4.41
CA PHE A 91 9.66 6.22 -4.49
C PHE A 91 9.23 7.14 -5.64
N GLN A 92 9.87 8.31 -5.81
CA GLN A 92 9.64 9.22 -6.92
C GLN A 92 9.87 8.52 -8.26
N LYS A 93 10.97 7.77 -8.41
CA LYS A 93 11.27 7.02 -9.63
C LYS A 93 10.15 6.02 -9.98
N ASN A 94 9.62 5.30 -9.00
CA ASN A 94 8.51 4.36 -9.22
C ASN A 94 7.22 5.08 -9.65
N VAL A 95 6.94 6.25 -9.05
CA VAL A 95 5.80 7.11 -9.44
C VAL A 95 5.98 7.63 -10.86
N ASP A 96 7.17 8.12 -11.22
CA ASP A 96 7.45 8.68 -12.55
C ASP A 96 7.37 7.63 -13.67
N ALA A 97 7.65 6.36 -13.35
CA ALA A 97 7.58 5.25 -14.30
C ALA A 97 6.15 4.94 -14.78
N LEU A 98 5.11 5.37 -14.03
CA LEU A 98 3.72 5.05 -14.37
C LEU A 98 3.20 5.76 -15.62
N GLY A 99 3.68 7.00 -15.94
CA GLY A 99 2.99 7.84 -16.91
C GLY A 99 1.55 8.16 -16.49
N PRO A 100 0.65 8.61 -17.38
CA PRO A 100 -0.75 8.89 -17.04
C PRO A 100 -1.57 7.60 -16.89
N VAL A 101 -2.34 7.49 -15.79
CA VAL A 101 -3.24 6.37 -15.50
C VAL A 101 -4.65 6.87 -15.13
N ASP A 102 -5.65 5.98 -15.20
CA ASP A 102 -7.03 6.27 -14.79
C ASP A 102 -7.21 6.07 -13.29
N VAL A 103 -6.53 5.07 -12.73
CA VAL A 103 -6.60 4.70 -11.31
C VAL A 103 -5.17 4.53 -10.77
N LEU A 104 -4.86 5.26 -9.71
CA LEU A 104 -3.59 5.13 -8.98
C LEU A 104 -3.81 4.31 -7.71
N CYS A 105 -3.04 3.24 -7.55
CA CYS A 105 -3.05 2.38 -6.37
C CYS A 105 -1.68 2.45 -5.67
N SER A 106 -1.67 2.86 -4.40
CA SER A 106 -0.44 2.92 -3.61
C SER A 106 -0.67 2.37 -2.20
N HIS A 107 0.42 2.00 -1.50
CA HIS A 107 0.29 1.68 -0.09
C HIS A 107 0.13 2.94 0.75
N ILE A 108 1.06 3.90 0.61
CA ILE A 108 1.02 5.16 1.37
C ILE A 108 0.13 6.19 0.68
N PRO A 109 -0.49 7.11 1.46
CA PRO A 109 -1.30 8.20 0.91
C PRO A 109 -0.47 9.30 0.25
N PRO A 110 -1.07 10.14 -0.61
CA PRO A 110 -0.48 11.45 -0.94
C PRO A 110 -0.36 12.32 0.31
N ALA A 111 0.59 13.27 0.30
CA ALA A 111 0.88 14.16 1.42
C ALA A 111 -0.22 15.23 1.62
N ILE A 112 -1.37 14.81 2.14
CA ILE A 112 -2.54 15.64 2.45
C ILE A 112 -2.84 15.50 3.94
N ALA A 113 -2.91 16.59 4.68
CA ALA A 113 -2.99 16.61 6.14
C ALA A 113 -4.14 15.73 6.69
N ASP A 114 -5.36 15.91 6.18
CA ASP A 114 -6.54 15.19 6.70
C ASP A 114 -6.50 13.68 6.46
N ILE A 115 -5.77 13.24 5.43
CA ILE A 115 -5.60 11.82 5.11
C ILE A 115 -4.44 11.20 5.90
N THR A 116 -3.41 11.99 6.20
CA THR A 116 -2.19 11.50 6.87
C THR A 116 -2.25 11.58 8.39
N PHE A 117 -3.21 12.33 8.97
CA PHE A 117 -3.37 12.39 10.41
C PHE A 117 -4.19 11.19 10.93
N ASP A 118 -3.54 10.32 11.72
CA ASP A 118 -4.23 9.22 12.41
C ASP A 118 -4.82 9.70 13.72
N VAL A 119 -6.15 9.64 13.85
CA VAL A 119 -6.88 10.18 15.01
C VAL A 119 -6.71 9.35 16.28
N VAL A 120 -6.38 8.06 16.15
CA VAL A 120 -6.13 7.17 17.29
C VAL A 120 -4.68 7.24 17.73
N ALA A 121 -3.74 7.20 16.80
CA ALA A 121 -2.32 7.37 17.08
C ALA A 121 -1.99 8.84 17.43
N ARG A 122 -2.89 9.79 17.14
CA ARG A 122 -2.76 11.24 17.39
C ARG A 122 -1.48 11.83 16.79
N ARG A 123 -1.14 11.40 15.58
CA ARG A 123 0.06 11.85 14.87
C ARG A 123 -0.15 11.83 13.38
N PHE A 124 0.71 12.57 12.67
CA PHE A 124 0.83 12.45 11.23
C PHE A 124 1.66 11.22 10.87
N GLU A 125 1.13 10.39 9.99
CA GLU A 125 1.89 9.39 9.27
C GLU A 125 2.49 10.02 8.00
N ARG A 126 3.55 9.41 7.48
CA ARG A 126 4.26 9.98 6.34
C ARG A 126 3.48 9.73 5.03
N GLY A 127 2.99 10.81 4.42
CA GLY A 127 2.44 10.79 3.06
C GLY A 127 3.48 11.16 2.01
N SER A 128 3.23 10.81 0.77
CA SER A 128 4.13 11.06 -0.36
C SER A 128 3.82 12.37 -1.09
N ILE A 129 4.83 13.24 -1.17
CA ILE A 129 4.78 14.45 -2.01
C ILE A 129 4.77 14.04 -3.49
N ALA A 130 5.52 13.00 -3.87
CA ALA A 130 5.55 12.49 -5.24
C ALA A 130 4.14 12.09 -5.74
N LEU A 131 3.37 11.37 -4.92
CA LEU A 131 1.99 11.03 -5.26
C LEU A 131 1.08 12.24 -5.35
N LEU A 132 1.24 13.23 -4.46
CA LEU A 132 0.43 14.45 -4.51
C LEU A 132 0.71 15.25 -5.80
N GLU A 133 1.96 15.42 -6.18
CA GLU A 133 2.35 16.11 -7.41
C GLU A 133 1.93 15.32 -8.67
N TYR A 134 2.05 13.99 -8.63
CA TYR A 134 1.52 13.12 -9.69
C TYR A 134 0.01 13.32 -9.88
N ILE A 135 -0.77 13.30 -8.78
CA ILE A 135 -2.22 13.52 -8.81
C ILE A 135 -2.55 14.90 -9.37
N LYS A 136 -1.86 15.96 -8.93
CA LYS A 136 -2.06 17.31 -9.47
C LYS A 136 -1.78 17.39 -10.98
N LYS A 137 -0.74 16.70 -11.45
CA LYS A 137 -0.31 16.72 -12.85
C LYS A 137 -1.24 15.92 -13.77
N TYR A 138 -1.52 14.68 -13.42
CA TYR A 138 -2.19 13.73 -14.32
C TYR A 138 -3.67 13.56 -14.06
N GLN A 139 -4.17 13.96 -12.87
CA GLN A 139 -5.58 13.92 -12.50
C GLN A 139 -6.25 12.56 -12.76
N PRO A 140 -5.68 11.41 -12.26
CA PRO A 140 -6.38 10.14 -12.35
C PRO A 140 -7.78 10.25 -11.77
N LYS A 141 -8.73 9.44 -12.24
CA LYS A 141 -10.11 9.45 -11.71
C LYS A 141 -10.13 9.11 -10.22
N TYR A 142 -9.33 8.11 -9.82
CA TYR A 142 -9.21 7.66 -8.44
C TYR A 142 -7.74 7.51 -8.01
N SER A 143 -7.48 7.76 -6.73
CA SER A 143 -6.26 7.38 -6.04
C SER A 143 -6.62 6.59 -4.79
N PHE A 144 -6.31 5.27 -4.78
CA PHE A 144 -6.57 4.37 -3.68
C PHE A 144 -5.30 4.09 -2.88
N PHE A 145 -5.41 4.14 -1.56
CA PHE A 145 -4.30 3.88 -0.65
C PHE A 145 -4.78 3.38 0.71
N GLY A 146 -3.86 2.92 1.54
CA GLY A 146 -4.10 2.48 2.92
C GLY A 146 -3.20 3.19 3.92
N HIS A 147 -2.35 2.44 4.61
CA HIS A 147 -1.31 2.85 5.55
C HIS A 147 -1.82 3.52 6.83
N VAL A 148 -2.53 4.65 6.73
CA VAL A 148 -3.14 5.33 7.87
C VAL A 148 -4.41 4.58 8.25
N HIS A 149 -4.41 3.97 9.44
CA HIS A 149 -5.49 3.06 9.83
C HIS A 149 -6.77 3.79 10.17
N GLN A 150 -6.66 4.97 10.80
CA GLN A 150 -7.81 5.79 11.19
C GLN A 150 -7.55 7.25 10.84
N PRO A 151 -7.58 7.58 9.52
CA PRO A 151 -7.35 8.95 9.08
C PRO A 151 -8.46 9.90 9.54
N LEU A 152 -8.14 11.16 9.72
CA LEU A 152 -9.13 12.22 10.03
C LEU A 152 -10.21 12.28 8.95
N ALA A 153 -9.80 12.15 7.67
CA ALA A 153 -10.72 11.99 6.54
C ALA A 153 -10.32 10.75 5.72
N SER A 154 -11.27 9.83 5.50
CA SER A 154 -11.05 8.67 4.63
C SER A 154 -11.13 9.00 3.14
N ARG A 155 -11.68 10.17 2.78
CA ARG A 155 -11.82 10.64 1.39
C ARG A 155 -11.55 12.13 1.31
N THR A 156 -10.90 12.53 0.22
CA THR A 156 -10.73 13.94 -0.16
C THR A 156 -10.62 14.07 -1.67
N ARG A 157 -10.64 15.27 -2.19
CA ARG A 157 -10.52 15.53 -3.63
C ARG A 157 -9.36 16.47 -3.91
N VAL A 158 -8.54 16.10 -4.92
CA VAL A 158 -7.46 16.94 -5.45
C VAL A 158 -7.76 17.20 -6.92
N GLY A 159 -8.24 18.39 -7.25
CA GLY A 159 -8.74 18.68 -8.58
C GLY A 159 -9.90 17.77 -8.97
N LYS A 160 -9.72 16.94 -10.01
CA LYS A 160 -10.73 15.96 -10.46
C LYS A 160 -10.56 14.58 -9.78
N THR A 161 -9.42 14.33 -9.14
CA THR A 161 -9.10 13.03 -8.54
C THR A 161 -9.81 12.84 -7.21
N GLU A 162 -10.51 11.75 -7.05
CA GLU A 162 -11.01 11.28 -5.77
C GLU A 162 -9.93 10.42 -5.07
N CYS A 163 -9.43 10.91 -3.94
CA CYS A 163 -8.43 10.27 -3.12
C CYS A 163 -9.12 9.50 -1.98
N VAL A 164 -8.92 8.19 -1.89
CA VAL A 164 -9.66 7.31 -0.98
C VAL A 164 -8.71 6.42 -0.19
N ASN A 165 -8.76 6.52 1.13
CA ASN A 165 -8.20 5.51 2.01
C ASN A 165 -9.17 4.33 2.07
N VAL A 166 -8.75 3.16 1.57
CA VAL A 166 -9.58 1.95 1.47
C VAL A 166 -9.81 1.25 2.80
N GLY A 167 -9.28 1.80 3.88
CA GLY A 167 -9.48 1.33 5.24
C GLY A 167 -8.50 0.23 5.67
N HIS A 168 -8.68 -0.21 6.91
CA HIS A 168 -7.85 -1.24 7.55
C HIS A 168 -8.62 -2.57 7.62
N PHE A 169 -8.53 -3.36 6.53
CA PHE A 169 -9.26 -4.63 6.38
C PHE A 169 -9.09 -5.59 7.57
N ARG A 170 -7.86 -5.68 8.13
CA ARG A 170 -7.59 -6.55 9.27
C ARG A 170 -8.50 -6.25 10.47
N ALA A 171 -8.80 -4.98 10.71
CA ALA A 171 -9.68 -4.55 11.80
C ALA A 171 -11.16 -4.66 11.43
N THR A 172 -11.53 -4.22 10.22
CA THR A 172 -12.93 -4.08 9.81
C THR A 172 -13.53 -5.37 9.23
N LYS A 173 -12.69 -6.25 8.65
CA LYS A 173 -13.09 -7.43 7.87
C LYS A 173 -14.01 -7.09 6.68
N ARG A 174 -14.01 -5.83 6.25
CA ARG A 174 -14.83 -5.33 5.14
C ARG A 174 -13.91 -4.77 4.08
N PRO A 175 -13.90 -5.35 2.85
CA PRO A 175 -13.17 -4.78 1.73
C PRO A 175 -13.83 -3.47 1.29
N PHE A 176 -13.02 -2.56 0.74
CA PHE A 176 -13.54 -1.46 -0.03
C PHE A 176 -14.02 -2.00 -1.39
N VAL A 177 -15.21 -1.64 -1.79
CA VAL A 177 -15.82 -2.05 -3.08
C VAL A 177 -16.19 -0.81 -3.86
N LEU A 178 -15.86 -0.79 -5.13
CA LEU A 178 -16.23 0.26 -6.07
C LEU A 178 -16.61 -0.37 -7.41
N ASP A 179 -17.75 0.03 -7.94
CA ASP A 179 -18.15 -0.25 -9.31
C ASP A 179 -17.58 0.87 -10.21
N LEU A 180 -16.80 0.50 -11.23
CA LEU A 180 -16.08 1.42 -12.13
C LEU A 180 -16.83 1.64 -13.45
#